data_4d5571081db142ea2ea1b035585260f4
#
_entry.id   4d5571081db142ea2ea1b035585260f4
#
_cell.length_a   1.000
_cell.length_b   1.000
_cell.length_c   1.000
_cell.angle_alpha   90.00
_cell.angle_beta   90.00
_cell.angle_gamma   90.00
#
_symmetry.space_group_name_H-M   'P 1'
#
loop_
_entity.id
_entity.type
_entity.pdbx_description
1 polymer ?
#
loop_
_entity_poly.entity_id
_entity_poly.type
_entity_poly.pdbx_seq_one_letter_code
_entity_poly.pdbx_strand_id
1 'polypeptide(L)'
;RDRSVSRGLGDVYKRQVHKLAVGRSVYDFYMKQWAGVDPENGDPLWYKNVKDANDKITGRTTTNDYAQADYYYTGKSSLPKVYGGFNTAFSYKGFELSTIFAYSIGNYIVDRDVTMLWHNGSSTGRAWSTEILNRWTPENRYTDVPALKTVSNSWNANSTRNLFNNSFLRMKNITLSYNFPQPMIKKISLNSLQLFVQADNLLTVSKNQGLDPEQDISGLTYYRYPAMRSISGGINVSF
;
A
#
# COMPACT_ATOMS: atom_id res chain seq x y z
N ARG A 1 -17.34 -6.60 35.28
CA ARG A 1 -16.05 -6.96 35.92
C ARG A 1 -14.95 -6.36 35.08
N ASP A 2 -14.35 -5.32 35.61
CA ASP A 2 -13.16 -4.71 35.09
C ASP A 2 -12.02 -5.73 35.04
N ARG A 3 -11.56 -6.00 33.85
CA ARG A 3 -10.36 -6.79 33.68
C ARG A 3 -9.21 -5.81 33.61
N SER A 4 -8.40 -5.81 34.65
CA SER A 4 -7.12 -5.10 34.67
C SER A 4 -6.32 -5.50 33.44
N VAL A 5 -6.16 -4.56 32.51
CA VAL A 5 -5.27 -4.71 31.36
C VAL A 5 -3.85 -4.84 31.90
N SER A 6 -3.19 -5.93 31.56
CA SER A 6 -1.80 -6.21 31.92
C SER A 6 -0.92 -5.00 31.61
N ARG A 7 -0.21 -4.48 32.61
CA ARG A 7 0.67 -3.31 32.51
C ARG A 7 1.83 -3.48 31.52
N GLY A 8 2.10 -4.69 31.04
CA GLY A 8 3.14 -4.97 30.05
C GLY A 8 2.73 -4.75 28.58
N LEU A 9 1.44 -4.58 28.28
CA LEU A 9 0.96 -4.39 26.92
C LEU A 9 0.91 -2.91 26.48
N GLY A 10 1.10 -1.95 27.39
CA GLY A 10 1.00 -0.53 27.09
C GLY A 10 1.99 -0.03 26.02
N ASP A 11 3.21 -0.55 26.00
CA ASP A 11 4.23 -0.14 25.03
C ASP A 11 4.10 -0.86 23.69
N VAL A 12 3.54 -2.05 23.68
CA VAL A 12 3.20 -2.78 22.43
C VAL A 12 2.08 -2.06 21.71
N TYR A 13 1.08 -1.52 22.42
CA TYR A 13 -0.03 -0.77 21.83
C TYR A 13 0.40 0.56 21.19
N LYS A 14 1.45 1.21 21.68
CA LYS A 14 1.94 2.49 21.12
C LYS A 14 2.55 2.36 19.70
N ARG A 15 2.92 1.15 19.31
CA ARG A 15 3.48 0.86 17.96
C ARG A 15 2.46 0.28 16.99
N GLN A 16 1.25 -0.01 17.43
CA GLN A 16 0.20 -0.55 16.60
C GLN A 16 -0.49 0.58 15.83
N VAL A 17 -0.89 0.28 14.61
CA VAL A 17 -1.67 1.19 13.74
C VAL A 17 -3.16 0.89 13.81
N HIS A 18 -3.55 -0.11 14.60
CA HIS A 18 -4.92 -0.54 14.83
C HIS A 18 -5.24 -0.51 16.33
N LYS A 19 -6.51 -0.34 16.68
CA LYS A 19 -6.98 -0.38 18.06
C LYS A 19 -8.26 -1.19 18.14
N LEU A 20 -8.31 -2.13 19.08
CA LEU A 20 -9.52 -2.89 19.38
C LEU A 20 -10.50 -2.01 20.16
N ALA A 21 -11.72 -1.87 19.65
CA ALA A 21 -12.81 -1.18 20.31
C ALA A 21 -14.15 -1.81 19.92
N VAL A 22 -15.12 -1.79 20.83
CA VAL A 22 -16.48 -2.28 20.56
C VAL A 22 -17.11 -1.46 19.42
N GLY A 23 -17.71 -2.14 18.44
CA GLY A 23 -18.36 -1.51 17.29
C GLY A 23 -17.38 -1.00 16.21
N ARG A 24 -16.07 -1.34 16.30
CA ARG A 24 -15.08 -1.02 15.30
C ARG A 24 -14.45 -2.26 14.71
N SER A 25 -14.07 -2.19 13.44
CA SER A 25 -13.29 -3.25 12.81
C SER A 25 -11.88 -3.28 13.39
N VAL A 26 -11.35 -4.50 13.59
CA VAL A 26 -9.95 -4.70 13.98
C VAL A 26 -8.96 -4.25 12.91
N TYR A 27 -9.46 -3.99 11.71
CA TYR A 27 -8.71 -3.54 10.55
C TYR A 27 -8.81 -2.03 10.31
N ASP A 28 -9.56 -1.29 11.17
CA ASP A 28 -9.62 0.16 11.10
C ASP A 28 -8.32 0.78 11.60
N PHE A 29 -7.77 1.72 10.84
CA PHE A 29 -6.55 2.41 11.25
C PHE A 29 -6.83 3.44 12.34
N TYR A 30 -6.05 3.32 13.42
CA TYR A 30 -6.04 4.21 14.57
C TYR A 30 -4.64 4.77 14.75
N MET A 31 -4.41 5.99 14.28
CA MET A 31 -3.08 6.57 14.11
C MET A 31 -3.06 8.04 14.48
N LYS A 32 -1.86 8.56 14.73
CA LYS A 32 -1.63 10.00 14.80
C LYS A 32 -1.86 10.62 13.42
N GLN A 33 -2.58 11.74 13.38
CA GLN A 33 -2.90 12.40 12.13
C GLN A 33 -1.85 13.45 11.79
N TRP A 34 -1.30 13.34 10.60
CA TRP A 34 -0.40 14.32 10.01
C TRP A 34 -1.16 15.61 9.68
N ALA A 35 -0.60 16.75 10.06
CA ALA A 35 -1.18 18.08 9.84
C ALA A 35 -0.38 18.93 8.83
N GLY A 36 0.71 18.37 8.29
CA GLY A 36 1.56 19.08 7.33
C GLY A 36 2.89 19.52 7.92
N VAL A 37 3.49 20.49 7.28
CA VAL A 37 4.76 21.11 7.66
C VAL A 37 4.51 22.56 8.05
N ASP A 38 5.11 23.01 9.13
CA ASP A 38 5.05 24.41 9.56
C ASP A 38 5.79 25.29 8.52
N PRO A 39 5.11 26.21 7.84
CA PRO A 39 5.73 27.06 6.82
C PRO A 39 6.75 28.04 7.37
N GLU A 40 6.74 28.32 8.68
CA GLU A 40 7.66 29.28 9.31
C GLU A 40 9.03 28.65 9.62
N ASN A 41 9.06 27.38 10.02
CA ASN A 41 10.28 26.75 10.53
C ASN A 41 10.57 25.36 9.96
N GLY A 42 9.65 24.80 9.14
CA GLY A 42 9.79 23.49 8.51
C GLY A 42 9.58 22.30 9.45
N ASP A 43 9.02 22.49 10.64
CA ASP A 43 8.73 21.40 11.55
C ASP A 43 7.57 20.53 11.05
N PRO A 44 7.62 19.21 11.27
CA PRO A 44 6.47 18.35 11.07
C PRO A 44 5.40 18.65 12.09
N LEU A 45 4.14 18.65 11.67
CA LEU A 45 2.99 18.92 12.53
C LEU A 45 2.04 17.73 12.58
N TRP A 46 1.51 17.48 13.78
CA TRP A 46 0.48 16.49 14.02
C TRP A 46 -0.67 17.09 14.80
N TYR A 47 -1.86 16.52 14.67
CA TYR A 47 -3.02 16.97 15.43
C TYR A 47 -2.98 16.49 16.88
N LYS A 48 -3.41 17.38 17.77
CA LYS A 48 -3.57 17.18 19.21
C LYS A 48 -4.93 17.69 19.65
N ASN A 49 -5.58 17.02 20.59
CA ASN A 49 -6.84 17.45 21.17
C ASN A 49 -6.61 18.62 22.15
N VAL A 50 -7.49 19.59 22.09
CA VAL A 50 -7.62 20.61 23.13
C VAL A 50 -8.70 20.14 24.09
N LYS A 51 -8.38 20.12 25.40
CA LYS A 51 -9.28 19.68 26.45
C LYS A 51 -9.58 20.82 27.40
N ASP A 52 -10.79 20.84 27.95
CA ASP A 52 -11.15 21.75 29.03
C ASP A 52 -10.70 21.23 30.42
N ALA A 53 -11.03 22.00 31.47
CA ALA A 53 -10.70 21.63 32.85
C ALA A 53 -11.32 20.30 33.32
N ASN A 54 -12.33 19.80 32.63
CA ASN A 54 -13.01 18.53 32.90
C ASN A 54 -12.52 17.39 31.99
N ASP A 55 -11.38 17.55 31.32
CA ASP A 55 -10.77 16.59 30.37
C ASP A 55 -11.62 16.30 29.12
N LYS A 56 -12.65 17.13 28.85
CA LYS A 56 -13.51 17.02 27.68
C LYS A 56 -12.84 17.68 26.47
N ILE A 57 -12.82 16.98 25.34
CA ILE A 57 -12.28 17.50 24.08
C ILE A 57 -13.17 18.61 23.56
N THR A 58 -12.61 19.81 23.45
CA THR A 58 -13.27 21.04 22.97
C THR A 58 -12.84 21.43 21.57
N GLY A 59 -11.71 20.90 21.08
CA GLY A 59 -11.20 21.23 19.76
C GLY A 59 -9.96 20.45 19.41
N ARG A 60 -9.30 20.87 18.33
CA ARG A 60 -8.03 20.35 17.88
C ARG A 60 -7.05 21.48 17.63
N THR A 61 -5.79 21.24 17.91
CA THR A 61 -4.66 22.09 17.56
C THR A 61 -3.56 21.23 16.94
N THR A 62 -2.46 21.85 16.53
CA THR A 62 -1.28 21.16 16.03
C THR A 62 -0.15 21.18 17.05
N THR A 63 0.75 20.23 16.95
CA THR A 63 1.99 20.15 17.73
C THR A 63 3.11 19.62 16.85
N ASN A 64 4.33 20.13 17.06
CA ASN A 64 5.54 19.60 16.45
C ASN A 64 6.21 18.49 17.29
N ASP A 65 5.67 18.20 18.47
CA ASP A 65 6.10 17.08 19.30
C ASP A 65 5.22 15.86 19.01
N TYR A 66 5.81 14.86 18.32
CA TYR A 66 5.13 13.61 18.03
C TYR A 66 4.62 12.88 19.28
N ALA A 67 5.32 13.00 20.41
CA ALA A 67 4.90 12.33 21.65
C ALA A 67 3.56 12.89 22.17
N GLN A 68 3.35 14.19 22.03
CA GLN A 68 2.13 14.88 22.47
C GLN A 68 0.95 14.75 21.52
N ALA A 69 1.18 14.32 20.28
CA ALA A 69 0.10 14.13 19.32
C ALA A 69 -0.85 13.00 19.74
N ASP A 70 -2.14 13.17 19.48
CA ASP A 70 -3.16 12.21 19.80
C ASP A 70 -3.42 11.21 18.67
N TYR A 71 -3.96 10.06 19.05
CA TYR A 71 -4.41 9.03 18.11
C TYR A 71 -5.87 9.24 17.74
N TYR A 72 -6.18 8.99 16.48
CA TYR A 72 -7.54 9.12 15.94
C TYR A 72 -7.90 7.91 15.06
N TYR A 73 -9.16 7.53 15.04
CA TYR A 73 -9.66 6.67 13.97
C TYR A 73 -9.65 7.47 12.67
N THR A 74 -8.95 6.96 11.67
CA THR A 74 -8.74 7.68 10.40
C THR A 74 -9.94 7.59 9.46
N GLY A 75 -10.91 6.72 9.76
CA GLY A 75 -12.01 6.38 8.86
C GLY A 75 -11.55 5.53 7.65
N LYS A 76 -10.32 5.03 7.70
CA LYS A 76 -9.72 4.16 6.69
C LYS A 76 -9.50 2.78 7.27
N SER A 77 -9.59 1.75 6.41
CA SER A 77 -9.41 0.35 6.80
C SER A 77 -8.46 -0.35 5.82
N SER A 78 -7.79 -1.39 6.28
CA SER A 78 -7.03 -2.26 5.39
C SER A 78 -7.94 -3.20 4.59
N LEU A 79 -9.20 -3.39 5.02
CA LEU A 79 -10.16 -4.16 4.26
C LEU A 79 -10.63 -3.38 3.03
N PRO A 80 -10.69 -4.03 1.87
CA PRO A 80 -11.28 -3.43 0.68
C PRO A 80 -12.80 -3.28 0.84
N LYS A 81 -13.35 -2.23 0.24
CA LYS A 81 -14.81 -2.06 0.12
C LYS A 81 -15.38 -3.01 -0.93
N VAL A 82 -14.64 -3.22 -2.00
CA VAL A 82 -14.99 -4.13 -3.10
C VAL A 82 -13.72 -4.82 -3.56
N TYR A 83 -13.80 -6.13 -3.77
CA TYR A 83 -12.72 -6.92 -4.36
C TYR A 83 -13.30 -8.07 -5.17
N GLY A 84 -12.50 -8.58 -6.08
CA GLY A 84 -12.90 -9.70 -6.93
C GLY A 84 -11.97 -9.92 -8.09
N GLY A 85 -12.45 -10.72 -9.03
CA GLY A 85 -11.78 -10.97 -10.29
C GLY A 85 -12.79 -11.23 -11.40
N PHE A 86 -12.35 -11.08 -12.61
CA PHE A 86 -13.09 -11.48 -13.81
C PHE A 86 -12.13 -12.06 -14.83
N ASN A 87 -12.66 -12.94 -15.66
CA ASN A 87 -11.94 -13.51 -16.79
C ASN A 87 -12.73 -13.29 -18.06
N THR A 88 -12.02 -13.17 -19.16
CA THR A 88 -12.61 -13.11 -20.51
C THR A 88 -11.87 -14.06 -21.42
N ALA A 89 -12.60 -14.66 -22.36
CA ALA A 89 -12.02 -15.47 -23.42
C ALA A 89 -12.70 -15.16 -24.75
N PHE A 90 -11.90 -15.02 -25.81
CA PHE A 90 -12.34 -14.78 -27.17
C PHE A 90 -11.70 -15.79 -28.10
N SER A 91 -12.51 -16.46 -28.89
CA SER A 91 -12.02 -17.45 -29.86
C SER A 91 -12.44 -17.05 -31.28
N TYR A 92 -11.48 -17.08 -32.21
CA TYR A 92 -11.74 -16.79 -33.61
C TYR A 92 -10.76 -17.53 -34.53
N LYS A 93 -11.29 -18.33 -35.43
CA LYS A 93 -10.51 -19.07 -36.46
C LYS A 93 -9.25 -19.76 -35.95
N GLY A 94 -9.36 -20.46 -34.83
CA GLY A 94 -8.25 -21.19 -34.19
C GLY A 94 -7.44 -20.36 -33.19
N PHE A 95 -7.53 -19.04 -33.22
CA PHE A 95 -6.96 -18.19 -32.16
C PHE A 95 -7.87 -18.16 -30.94
N GLU A 96 -7.26 -18.19 -29.78
CA GLU A 96 -7.92 -18.01 -28.49
C GLU A 96 -7.11 -17.03 -27.64
N LEU A 97 -7.78 -15.97 -27.17
CA LEU A 97 -7.24 -15.00 -26.23
C LEU A 97 -7.98 -15.13 -24.92
N SER A 98 -7.30 -15.45 -23.85
CA SER A 98 -7.87 -15.44 -22.51
C SER A 98 -7.15 -14.44 -21.60
N THR A 99 -7.89 -13.80 -20.69
CA THR A 99 -7.35 -12.87 -19.72
C THR A 99 -7.99 -13.10 -18.36
N ILE A 100 -7.19 -12.92 -17.30
CA ILE A 100 -7.63 -12.99 -15.91
C ILE A 100 -7.24 -11.69 -15.23
N PHE A 101 -8.22 -11.04 -14.61
CA PHE A 101 -8.04 -9.83 -13.83
C PHE A 101 -8.40 -10.04 -12.38
N ALA A 102 -7.68 -9.35 -11.50
CA ALA A 102 -8.01 -9.20 -10.09
C ALA A 102 -8.04 -7.72 -9.72
N TYR A 103 -8.95 -7.34 -8.83
CA TYR A 103 -9.05 -5.97 -8.35
C TYR A 103 -9.37 -5.91 -6.85
N SER A 104 -8.93 -4.83 -6.24
CA SER A 104 -9.27 -4.45 -4.86
C SER A 104 -9.43 -2.95 -4.79
N ILE A 105 -10.52 -2.47 -4.20
CA ILE A 105 -10.90 -1.06 -4.19
C ILE A 105 -11.24 -0.62 -2.77
N GLY A 106 -10.67 0.51 -2.35
CA GLY A 106 -11.02 1.19 -1.11
C GLY A 106 -10.29 0.71 0.12
N ASN A 107 -9.32 -0.20 -0.01
CA ASN A 107 -8.40 -0.57 1.05
C ASN A 107 -7.25 0.42 1.17
N TYR A 108 -6.69 0.51 2.37
CA TYR A 108 -5.54 1.35 2.71
C TYR A 108 -4.43 0.52 3.31
N ILE A 109 -3.21 1.04 3.25
CA ILE A 109 -1.99 0.39 3.73
C ILE A 109 -1.07 1.42 4.36
N VAL A 110 -0.45 1.04 5.45
CA VAL A 110 0.66 1.79 6.05
C VAL A 110 1.96 1.28 5.42
N ASP A 111 2.59 2.13 4.64
CA ASP A 111 3.86 1.83 4.02
C ASP A 111 5.00 2.10 5.00
N ARG A 112 5.49 1.02 5.60
CA ARG A 112 6.63 1.07 6.52
C ARG A 112 7.97 1.11 5.79
N ASP A 113 8.01 0.64 4.56
CA ASP A 113 9.23 0.56 3.78
C ASP A 113 9.64 1.97 3.35
N VAL A 114 8.67 2.79 2.92
CA VAL A 114 8.92 4.18 2.58
C VAL A 114 9.37 5.02 3.79
N THR A 115 8.89 4.71 5.00
CA THR A 115 9.31 5.46 6.21
C THR A 115 10.80 5.33 6.50
N MET A 116 11.41 4.23 6.07
CA MET A 116 12.87 4.04 6.21
C MET A 116 13.66 4.88 5.22
N LEU A 117 13.05 5.29 4.11
CA LEU A 117 13.65 6.19 3.12
C LEU A 117 13.37 7.67 3.45
N TRP A 118 12.46 7.93 4.38
CA TRP A 118 12.09 9.28 4.84
C TRP A 118 12.83 9.70 6.11
N HIS A 119 14.02 9.17 6.35
CA HIS A 119 14.81 9.60 7.50
C HIS A 119 15.41 11.00 7.26
N ASN A 120 15.59 11.76 8.34
CA ASN A 120 16.12 13.13 8.31
C ASN A 120 17.66 13.20 8.44
N GLY A 121 18.37 12.18 7.95
CA GLY A 121 19.82 12.07 8.13
C GLY A 121 20.23 11.26 9.36
N SER A 122 19.28 10.77 10.17
CA SER A 122 19.56 9.96 11.36
C SER A 122 20.13 8.57 11.07
N SER A 123 20.07 8.12 9.83
CA SER A 123 20.51 6.78 9.39
C SER A 123 21.66 6.89 8.40
N THR A 124 22.86 7.05 8.91
CA THR A 124 24.09 7.17 8.08
C THR A 124 24.25 5.96 7.16
N GLY A 125 24.58 6.21 5.90
CA GLY A 125 24.83 5.19 4.87
C GLY A 125 23.57 4.59 4.26
N ARG A 126 22.37 5.04 4.63
CA ARG A 126 21.11 4.63 3.98
C ARG A 126 20.72 5.60 2.87
N ALA A 127 20.15 5.04 1.80
CA ALA A 127 19.54 5.84 0.75
C ALA A 127 18.34 6.64 1.25
N TRP A 128 18.11 7.81 0.65
CA TRP A 128 16.93 8.63 0.88
C TRP A 128 15.95 8.50 -0.29
N SER A 129 14.67 8.72 -0.01
CA SER A 129 13.71 8.99 -1.06
C SER A 129 14.07 10.29 -1.78
N THR A 130 13.84 10.32 -3.09
CA THR A 130 14.01 11.54 -3.90
C THR A 130 13.10 12.68 -3.47
N GLU A 131 12.02 12.40 -2.74
CA GLU A 131 11.14 13.41 -2.14
C GLU A 131 11.88 14.39 -1.24
N ILE A 132 13.03 13.98 -0.65
CA ILE A 132 13.85 14.85 0.19
C ILE A 132 14.35 16.10 -0.56
N LEU A 133 14.42 16.05 -1.88
CA LEU A 133 14.79 17.20 -2.70
C LEU A 133 13.74 18.31 -2.65
N ASN A 134 12.48 17.95 -2.35
CA ASN A 134 11.37 18.89 -2.19
C ASN A 134 11.16 19.33 -0.73
N ARG A 135 12.15 19.12 0.13
CA ARG A 135 12.06 19.50 1.55
C ARG A 135 11.83 20.99 1.76
N TRP A 136 11.30 21.31 2.92
CA TRP A 136 11.19 22.70 3.35
C TRP A 136 12.56 23.38 3.40
N THR A 137 12.60 24.57 2.81
CA THR A 137 13.69 25.56 2.91
C THR A 137 13.07 26.96 2.97
N PRO A 138 13.80 28.01 3.34
CA PRO A 138 13.26 29.37 3.33
C PRO A 138 12.69 29.79 1.96
N GLU A 139 13.18 29.20 0.86
CA GLU A 139 12.73 29.43 -0.51
C GLU A 139 11.56 28.50 -0.92
N ASN A 140 11.40 27.36 -0.23
CA ASN A 140 10.36 26.36 -0.49
C ASN A 140 9.54 26.07 0.78
N ARG A 141 8.78 27.06 1.24
CA ARG A 141 8.03 26.98 2.50
C ARG A 141 6.76 26.13 2.43
N TYR A 142 6.16 26.01 1.25
CA TYR A 142 4.90 25.29 1.04
C TYR A 142 5.14 23.91 0.47
N THR A 143 5.60 23.01 1.30
CA THR A 143 5.91 21.62 0.95
C THR A 143 5.36 20.68 2.01
N ASP A 144 5.18 19.42 1.66
CA ASP A 144 4.77 18.34 2.56
C ASP A 144 5.95 17.55 3.15
N VAL A 145 7.18 17.97 2.80
CA VAL A 145 8.42 17.36 3.28
C VAL A 145 9.11 18.28 4.28
N PRO A 146 9.24 17.88 5.55
CA PRO A 146 9.84 18.70 6.59
C PRO A 146 11.29 19.12 6.32
N ALA A 147 11.74 20.12 7.05
CA ALA A 147 13.13 20.56 7.04
C ALA A 147 14.07 19.46 7.55
N LEU A 148 15.27 19.36 6.96
CA LEU A 148 16.35 18.58 7.54
C LEU A 148 16.87 19.28 8.80
N LYS A 149 16.87 18.57 9.92
CA LYS A 149 17.38 19.06 11.20
C LYS A 149 18.33 18.03 11.79
N THR A 150 19.34 18.51 12.50
CA THR A 150 20.32 17.66 13.18
C THR A 150 19.72 16.83 14.32
N VAL A 151 18.62 17.32 14.91
CA VAL A 151 17.86 16.60 15.94
C VAL A 151 16.70 15.89 15.25
N SER A 152 16.47 14.64 15.62
CA SER A 152 15.33 13.87 15.13
C SER A 152 14.02 14.56 15.50
N ASN A 153 13.21 14.87 14.51
CA ASN A 153 11.89 15.47 14.65
C ASN A 153 10.76 14.46 14.39
N SER A 154 11.06 13.18 14.34
CA SER A 154 10.09 12.07 14.20
C SER A 154 9.20 12.12 12.97
N TRP A 155 9.57 12.90 11.94
CA TRP A 155 8.71 13.11 10.76
C TRP A 155 8.45 11.85 9.93
N ASN A 156 9.24 10.79 10.10
CA ASN A 156 9.03 9.48 9.52
C ASN A 156 8.30 8.50 10.46
N ALA A 157 7.83 8.96 11.63
CA ALA A 157 7.08 8.12 12.55
C ALA A 157 5.68 7.78 11.99
N ASN A 158 5.11 6.67 12.49
CA ASN A 158 3.81 6.17 12.03
C ASN A 158 2.71 7.23 12.19
N SER A 159 2.19 7.71 11.08
CA SER A 159 1.10 8.68 11.03
C SER A 159 0.30 8.50 9.75
N THR A 160 -0.75 9.29 9.56
CA THR A 160 -1.50 9.25 8.30
C THR A 160 -0.69 9.72 7.09
N ARG A 161 0.52 10.26 7.29
CA ARG A 161 1.44 10.60 6.20
C ARG A 161 1.87 9.36 5.41
N ASN A 162 2.05 8.22 6.09
CA ASN A 162 2.43 6.94 5.48
C ASN A 162 1.25 5.98 5.27
N LEU A 163 0.02 6.50 5.30
CA LEU A 163 -1.21 5.76 5.05
C LEU A 163 -1.70 6.03 3.62
N PHE A 164 -1.52 5.06 2.73
CA PHE A 164 -1.80 5.18 1.30
C PHE A 164 -3.04 4.41 0.89
N ASN A 165 -3.73 4.90 -0.15
CA ASN A 165 -4.78 4.15 -0.81
C ASN A 165 -4.15 3.04 -1.64
N ASN A 166 -4.53 1.78 -1.37
CA ASN A 166 -3.96 0.60 -1.99
C ASN A 166 -4.90 -0.05 -3.02
N SER A 167 -5.81 0.72 -3.59
CA SER A 167 -6.69 0.23 -4.65
C SER A 167 -5.90 -0.13 -5.90
N PHE A 168 -6.23 -1.25 -6.52
CA PHE A 168 -5.55 -1.72 -7.72
C PHE A 168 -6.47 -2.50 -8.66
N LEU A 169 -6.04 -2.58 -9.92
CA LEU A 169 -6.48 -3.53 -10.94
C LEU A 169 -5.23 -4.20 -11.51
N ARG A 170 -5.19 -5.54 -11.52
CA ARG A 170 -4.07 -6.33 -12.05
C ARG A 170 -4.55 -7.31 -13.10
N MET A 171 -3.88 -7.32 -14.24
CA MET A 171 -3.96 -8.41 -15.20
C MET A 171 -3.06 -9.53 -14.72
N LYS A 172 -3.67 -10.55 -14.10
CA LYS A 172 -2.98 -11.71 -13.53
C LYS A 172 -2.36 -12.58 -14.57
N ASN A 173 -3.10 -12.81 -15.64
CA ASN A 173 -2.67 -13.64 -16.77
C ASN A 173 -3.30 -13.12 -18.06
N ILE A 174 -2.56 -13.22 -19.14
CA ILE A 174 -3.03 -13.12 -20.51
C ILE A 174 -2.39 -14.26 -21.31
N THR A 175 -3.20 -15.03 -22.00
CA THR A 175 -2.75 -16.14 -22.84
C THR A 175 -3.32 -15.97 -24.23
N LEU A 176 -2.45 -16.01 -25.23
CA LEU A 176 -2.80 -16.11 -26.65
C LEU A 176 -2.39 -17.48 -27.13
N SER A 177 -3.33 -18.27 -27.65
CA SER A 177 -3.06 -19.56 -28.23
C SER A 177 -3.62 -19.67 -29.66
N TYR A 178 -3.04 -20.59 -30.40
CA TYR A 178 -3.50 -20.96 -31.74
C TYR A 178 -3.63 -22.47 -31.87
N ASN A 179 -4.84 -22.92 -32.13
CA ASN A 179 -5.17 -24.32 -32.38
C ASN A 179 -5.12 -24.59 -33.89
N PHE A 180 -4.24 -25.45 -34.32
CA PHE A 180 -4.09 -25.79 -35.71
C PHE A 180 -5.28 -26.61 -36.22
N PRO A 181 -5.78 -26.30 -37.46
CA PRO A 181 -6.91 -27.01 -38.04
C PRO A 181 -6.61 -28.49 -38.26
N GLN A 182 -7.58 -29.36 -38.00
CA GLN A 182 -7.49 -30.81 -38.16
C GLN A 182 -6.94 -31.29 -39.55
N PRO A 183 -7.33 -30.69 -40.70
CA PRO A 183 -6.80 -31.09 -42.00
C PRO A 183 -5.28 -30.93 -42.17
N MET A 184 -4.69 -29.98 -41.42
CA MET A 184 -3.22 -29.75 -41.41
C MET A 184 -2.49 -30.75 -40.55
N ILE A 185 -2.98 -31.02 -39.36
CA ILE A 185 -2.25 -31.83 -38.35
C ILE A 185 -2.39 -33.33 -38.58
N LYS A 186 -3.49 -33.78 -39.22
CA LYS A 186 -3.65 -35.17 -39.65
C LYS A 186 -2.57 -35.66 -40.65
N LYS A 187 -2.02 -34.74 -41.45
CA LYS A 187 -0.95 -35.05 -42.40
C LYS A 187 0.35 -35.47 -41.72
N ILE A 188 0.53 -35.10 -40.47
CA ILE A 188 1.69 -35.42 -39.64
C ILE A 188 1.33 -36.33 -38.45
N SER A 189 0.20 -37.06 -38.57
CA SER A 189 -0.28 -38.03 -37.59
C SER A 189 -0.51 -37.48 -36.19
N LEU A 190 -0.92 -36.23 -36.08
CA LEU A 190 -1.28 -35.59 -34.80
C LEU A 190 -2.78 -35.50 -34.63
N ASN A 191 -3.24 -35.67 -33.38
CA ASN A 191 -4.62 -35.47 -32.98
C ASN A 191 -4.90 -34.01 -32.63
N SER A 192 -3.95 -33.34 -32.00
CA SER A 192 -4.04 -31.91 -31.73
C SER A 192 -2.66 -31.25 -31.73
N LEU A 193 -2.63 -29.98 -32.12
CA LEU A 193 -1.46 -29.12 -32.03
C LEU A 193 -1.91 -27.71 -31.63
N GLN A 194 -1.38 -27.21 -30.54
CA GLN A 194 -1.62 -25.83 -30.08
C GLN A 194 -0.29 -25.18 -29.76
N LEU A 195 -0.10 -23.97 -30.24
CA LEU A 195 0.94 -23.04 -29.78
C LEU A 195 0.33 -22.04 -28.82
N PHE A 196 1.05 -21.66 -27.77
CA PHE A 196 0.61 -20.61 -26.88
C PHE A 196 1.77 -19.73 -26.42
N VAL A 197 1.41 -18.49 -26.11
CA VAL A 197 2.24 -17.52 -25.38
C VAL A 197 1.39 -16.97 -24.27
N GLN A 198 1.95 -16.92 -23.05
CA GLN A 198 1.28 -16.34 -21.91
C GLN A 198 2.17 -15.34 -21.18
N ALA A 199 1.56 -14.38 -20.55
CA ALA A 199 2.25 -13.44 -19.66
C ALA A 199 1.49 -13.32 -18.35
N ASP A 200 2.23 -13.36 -17.24
CA ASP A 200 1.69 -13.19 -15.90
C ASP A 200 2.07 -11.82 -15.34
N ASN A 201 1.17 -11.22 -14.58
CA ASN A 201 1.33 -9.92 -13.95
C ASN A 201 1.78 -8.80 -14.92
N LEU A 202 1.33 -8.89 -16.19
CA LEU A 202 1.79 -8.00 -17.26
C LEU A 202 1.49 -6.52 -16.96
N LEU A 203 0.31 -6.24 -16.43
CA LEU A 203 -0.15 -4.90 -16.13
C LEU A 203 -0.71 -4.82 -14.70
N THR A 204 -0.26 -3.82 -13.96
CA THR A 204 -0.83 -3.45 -12.66
C THR A 204 -1.06 -1.95 -12.65
N VAL A 205 -2.30 -1.54 -12.43
CA VAL A 205 -2.70 -0.15 -12.20
C VAL A 205 -2.99 -0.01 -10.71
N SER A 206 -2.24 0.83 -10.01
CA SER A 206 -2.37 1.06 -8.57
C SER A 206 -2.28 2.55 -8.27
N LYS A 207 -2.98 2.99 -7.22
CA LYS A 207 -2.86 4.35 -6.72
C LYS A 207 -1.57 4.58 -5.94
N ASN A 208 -1.07 3.54 -5.26
CA ASN A 208 0.22 3.58 -4.60
C ASN A 208 1.28 3.01 -5.54
N GLN A 209 2.20 3.86 -6.00
CA GLN A 209 3.28 3.45 -6.89
C GLN A 209 4.52 3.04 -6.07
N GLY A 210 5.26 2.07 -6.59
CA GLY A 210 6.50 1.60 -5.96
C GLY A 210 6.35 0.38 -5.07
N LEU A 211 5.12 -0.01 -4.73
CA LEU A 211 4.81 -1.24 -3.99
C LEU A 211 3.98 -2.21 -4.80
N ASP A 212 4.11 -3.49 -4.50
CA ASP A 212 3.11 -4.47 -4.92
C ASP A 212 1.82 -4.23 -4.13
N PRO A 213 0.67 -3.96 -4.79
CA PRO A 213 -0.57 -3.67 -4.08
C PRO A 213 -1.21 -4.90 -3.42
N GLU A 214 -0.78 -6.11 -3.74
CA GLU A 214 -1.27 -7.34 -3.10
C GLU A 214 -0.54 -7.61 -1.79
N GLN A 215 -0.85 -6.78 -0.80
CA GLN A 215 -0.28 -6.86 0.53
C GLN A 215 -1.13 -7.71 1.48
N ASP A 216 -0.60 -7.94 2.68
CA ASP A 216 -1.28 -8.64 3.75
C ASP A 216 -2.54 -7.88 4.22
N ILE A 217 -3.54 -8.63 4.69
CA ILE A 217 -4.81 -8.09 5.19
C ILE A 217 -4.64 -7.15 6.38
N SER A 218 -3.52 -7.24 7.11
CA SER A 218 -3.19 -6.29 8.17
C SER A 218 -2.99 -4.86 7.67
N GLY A 219 -2.77 -4.69 6.36
CA GLY A 219 -2.50 -3.38 5.77
C GLY A 219 -1.16 -2.79 6.17
N LEU A 220 -0.15 -3.64 6.41
CA LEU A 220 1.22 -3.23 6.73
C LEU A 220 2.18 -3.80 5.69
N THR A 221 3.14 -3.00 5.23
CA THR A 221 4.22 -3.52 4.38
C THR A 221 5.34 -4.13 5.21
N TYR A 222 5.97 -5.17 4.65
CA TYR A 222 7.10 -5.89 5.26
C TYR A 222 8.09 -6.35 4.19
N TYR A 223 8.77 -5.44 3.50
CA TYR A 223 9.86 -5.74 2.55
C TYR A 223 9.56 -6.90 1.59
N ARG A 224 8.34 -6.95 1.07
CA ARG A 224 7.96 -8.00 0.12
C ARG A 224 8.43 -7.64 -1.28
N TYR A 225 9.02 -8.62 -1.95
CA TYR A 225 9.29 -8.49 -3.38
C TYR A 225 7.96 -8.40 -4.14
N PRO A 226 7.86 -7.46 -5.10
CA PRO A 226 6.69 -7.38 -5.96
C PRO A 226 6.57 -8.64 -6.82
N ALA A 227 5.33 -8.99 -7.19
CA ALA A 227 5.08 -10.08 -8.11
C ALA A 227 5.78 -9.79 -9.45
N MET A 228 6.62 -10.72 -9.87
CA MET A 228 7.39 -10.58 -11.11
C MET A 228 6.47 -10.73 -12.34
N ARG A 229 6.81 -10.00 -13.39
CA ARG A 229 6.27 -10.27 -14.72
C ARG A 229 6.99 -11.47 -15.29
N SER A 230 6.25 -12.44 -15.80
CA SER A 230 6.82 -13.57 -16.52
C SER A 230 6.16 -13.68 -17.90
N ILE A 231 6.94 -14.09 -18.88
CA ILE A 231 6.46 -14.41 -20.22
C ILE A 231 6.96 -15.82 -20.53
N SER A 232 6.06 -16.68 -20.91
CA SER A 232 6.36 -18.05 -21.28
C SER A 232 5.63 -18.42 -22.58
N GLY A 233 6.14 -19.42 -23.27
CA GLY A 233 5.52 -19.96 -24.46
C GLY A 233 5.74 -21.44 -24.51
N GLY A 234 4.84 -22.13 -25.19
CA GLY A 234 4.92 -23.57 -25.29
C GLY A 234 4.08 -24.12 -26.43
N ILE A 235 4.22 -25.45 -26.59
CA ILE A 235 3.53 -26.24 -27.60
C ILE A 235 2.84 -27.39 -26.86
N ASN A 236 1.55 -27.56 -27.10
CA ASN A 236 0.78 -28.72 -26.68
C ASN A 236 0.55 -29.62 -27.91
N VAL A 237 0.96 -30.86 -27.80
CA VAL A 237 0.86 -31.87 -28.87
C VAL A 237 0.16 -33.08 -28.33
N SER A 238 -0.78 -33.65 -29.09
CA SER A 238 -1.42 -34.95 -28.84
C SER A 238 -1.29 -35.82 -30.08
N PHE A 239 -0.92 -37.07 -29.87
CA PHE A 239 -0.76 -38.09 -30.90
C PHE A 239 -1.94 -39.03 -30.94
#